data_f8fe203540a5dec886815df74860b921
#
_entry.id   f8fe203540a5dec886815df74860b921
#
_cell.length_a   1.000
_cell.length_b   1.000
_cell.length_c   1.000
_cell.angle_alpha   90.00
_cell.angle_beta   90.00
_cell.angle_gamma   90.00
#
_symmetry.space_group_name_H-M   'P 1'
#
loop_
_entity.id
_entity.type
_entity.pdbx_description
1 polymer ?
#
loop_
_entity_poly.entity_id
_entity_poly.type
_entity_poly.pdbx_seq_one_letter_code
_entity_poly.pdbx_strand_id
1 'polypeptide(L)'
;MKIKEFNSINELQKYYDKETNAYVFKEDEDYIELVIFNFDLIIQENIYAWDIEACNINAKDIKARDIKAHDINAHDINAHDICTNRIIANDIYARNIDSLNIKSRYINAVDINGGDIVTGNIDAGNICAENIKAKHINYYAIFCAYENIKCKSIEGRRKNAKHFALDGKIEVEEND
;
A
#
# COMPACT_ATOMS: atom_id res chain seq x y z
N MET A 1 -3.87 21.42 13.73
CA MET A 1 -4.20 20.08 13.17
C MET A 1 -5.67 19.82 13.39
N LYS A 2 -6.46 19.75 12.30
CA LYS A 2 -7.88 19.38 12.39
C LYS A 2 -7.98 17.84 12.41
N ILE A 3 -8.45 17.28 13.52
CA ILE A 3 -8.66 15.84 13.70
C ILE A 3 -10.16 15.58 13.78
N LYS A 4 -10.64 14.56 13.11
CA LYS A 4 -12.02 14.12 13.15
C LYS A 4 -12.12 12.63 13.42
N GLU A 5 -12.85 12.28 14.46
CA GLU A 5 -13.18 10.90 14.78
C GLU A 5 -14.61 10.59 14.35
N PHE A 6 -14.78 9.42 13.78
CA PHE A 6 -16.08 8.88 13.36
C PHE A 6 -16.34 7.57 14.10
N ASN A 7 -17.53 7.47 14.67
CA ASN A 7 -17.95 6.29 15.41
C ASN A 7 -18.98 5.43 14.64
N SER A 8 -19.46 5.94 13.52
CA SER A 8 -20.38 5.22 12.65
C SER A 8 -20.31 5.71 11.21
N ILE A 9 -20.67 4.83 10.27
CA ILE A 9 -20.73 5.16 8.84
C ILE A 9 -21.77 6.25 8.53
N ASN A 10 -22.80 6.40 9.35
CA ASN A 10 -23.84 7.42 9.14
C ASN A 10 -23.28 8.85 9.24
N GLU A 11 -22.22 9.04 10.00
CA GLU A 11 -21.58 10.35 10.18
C GLU A 11 -20.83 10.79 8.92
N LEU A 12 -20.53 9.87 8.01
CA LEU A 12 -19.77 10.15 6.78
C LEU A 12 -20.61 10.80 5.68
N GLN A 13 -21.94 10.69 5.74
CA GLN A 13 -22.83 11.12 4.64
C GLN A 13 -22.61 12.58 4.22
N LYS A 14 -22.30 13.47 5.13
CA LYS A 14 -22.04 14.89 4.84
C LYS A 14 -20.72 15.14 4.09
N TYR A 15 -19.82 14.16 4.05
CA TYR A 15 -18.54 14.22 3.35
C TYR A 15 -18.57 13.56 1.97
N TYR A 16 -19.73 12.99 1.60
CA TYR A 16 -19.88 12.33 0.32
C TYR A 16 -20.09 13.36 -0.80
N ASP A 17 -19.15 13.36 -1.75
CA ASP A 17 -19.22 14.16 -2.96
C ASP A 17 -19.71 13.29 -4.13
N LYS A 18 -20.89 13.64 -4.67
CA LYS A 18 -21.53 12.90 -5.77
C LYS A 18 -20.81 13.06 -7.10
N GLU A 19 -20.12 14.18 -7.33
CA GLU A 19 -19.43 14.44 -8.58
C GLU A 19 -18.19 13.54 -8.73
N THR A 20 -17.44 13.38 -7.67
CA THR A 20 -16.24 12.53 -7.62
C THR A 20 -16.53 11.09 -7.24
N ASN A 21 -17.76 10.78 -6.79
CA ASN A 21 -18.14 9.50 -6.20
C ASN A 21 -17.18 9.09 -5.08
N ALA A 22 -16.89 10.02 -4.17
CA ALA A 22 -15.91 9.83 -3.12
C ALA A 22 -16.34 10.48 -1.78
N TYR A 23 -15.81 9.96 -0.69
CA TYR A 23 -15.81 10.65 0.59
C TYR A 23 -14.60 11.59 0.64
N VAL A 24 -14.87 12.90 0.71
CA VAL A 24 -13.86 13.97 0.74
C VAL A 24 -13.96 14.71 2.06
N PHE A 25 -12.97 14.54 2.92
CA PHE A 25 -13.01 15.05 4.29
C PHE A 25 -12.54 16.50 4.37
N LYS A 26 -13.53 17.43 4.24
CA LYS A 26 -13.34 18.88 4.35
C LYS A 26 -14.37 19.47 5.29
N GLU A 27 -13.98 20.52 6.02
CA GLU A 27 -14.88 21.39 6.78
C GLU A 27 -14.50 22.85 6.47
N ASP A 28 -15.47 23.69 6.05
CA ASP A 28 -15.29 25.11 5.73
C ASP A 28 -14.14 25.37 4.72
N GLU A 29 -14.10 24.62 3.61
CA GLU A 29 -13.08 24.68 2.55
C GLU A 29 -11.69 24.10 2.93
N ASP A 30 -11.42 23.86 4.20
CA ASP A 30 -10.17 23.25 4.66
C ASP A 30 -10.28 21.71 4.73
N TYR A 31 -9.19 21.02 4.37
CA TYR A 31 -9.11 19.58 4.60
C TYR A 31 -8.99 19.26 6.09
N ILE A 32 -9.66 18.17 6.50
CA ILE A 32 -9.39 17.54 7.79
C ILE A 32 -8.05 16.84 7.67
N GLU A 33 -7.09 17.18 8.56
CA GLU A 33 -5.72 16.69 8.46
C GLU A 33 -5.60 15.21 8.85
N LEU A 34 -6.42 14.76 9.82
CA LEU A 34 -6.48 13.36 10.22
C LEU A 34 -7.93 12.92 10.42
N VAL A 35 -8.33 11.87 9.72
CA VAL A 35 -9.62 11.18 9.93
C VAL A 35 -9.38 9.85 10.62
N ILE A 36 -10.08 9.64 11.74
CA ILE A 36 -10.00 8.42 12.54
C ILE A 36 -11.34 7.71 12.47
N PHE A 37 -11.33 6.46 12.02
CA PHE A 37 -12.51 5.61 12.00
C PHE A 37 -12.41 4.59 13.14
N ASN A 38 -13.22 4.76 14.17
CA ASN A 38 -13.30 3.84 15.31
C ASN A 38 -14.11 2.56 15.00
N PHE A 39 -14.28 2.25 13.72
CA PHE A 39 -14.99 1.09 13.19
C PHE A 39 -14.36 0.62 11.88
N ASP A 40 -14.74 -0.56 11.39
CA ASP A 40 -14.32 -1.05 10.09
C ASP A 40 -15.01 -0.25 8.98
N LEU A 41 -14.22 0.47 8.19
CA LEU A 41 -14.73 1.29 7.11
C LEU A 41 -14.97 0.42 5.87
N ILE A 42 -16.24 0.10 5.60
CA ILE A 42 -16.66 -0.70 4.44
C ILE A 42 -17.54 0.17 3.56
N ILE A 43 -17.02 0.58 2.41
CA ILE A 43 -17.71 1.42 1.41
C ILE A 43 -17.40 0.93 0.00
N GLN A 44 -18.25 1.30 -0.96
CA GLN A 44 -18.06 0.97 -2.38
C GLN A 44 -17.52 2.16 -3.19
N GLU A 45 -17.37 3.29 -2.53
CA GLU A 45 -16.92 4.56 -3.08
C GLU A 45 -15.42 4.75 -2.86
N ASN A 46 -14.88 5.82 -3.41
CA ASN A 46 -13.50 6.24 -3.20
C ASN A 46 -13.34 7.01 -1.87
N ILE A 47 -12.14 7.02 -1.33
CA ILE A 47 -11.75 7.83 -0.18
C ILE A 47 -10.66 8.80 -0.58
N TYR A 48 -10.88 10.10 -0.35
CA TYR A 48 -9.88 11.16 -0.51
C TYR A 48 -9.72 11.89 0.83
N ALA A 49 -8.60 11.68 1.49
CA ALA A 49 -8.30 12.29 2.78
C ALA A 49 -6.85 12.75 2.81
N TRP A 50 -6.50 13.54 3.83
CA TRP A 50 -5.08 13.84 4.08
C TRP A 50 -4.46 12.62 4.78
N ASP A 51 -4.75 12.37 6.05
CA ASP A 51 -4.31 11.19 6.78
C ASP A 51 -5.50 10.35 7.23
N ILE A 52 -5.32 9.01 7.25
CA ILE A 52 -6.35 8.05 7.65
C ILE A 52 -5.79 7.14 8.75
N GLU A 53 -6.54 7.00 9.84
CA GLU A 53 -6.35 5.95 10.83
C GLU A 53 -7.65 5.15 10.99
N ALA A 54 -7.57 3.82 10.88
CA ALA A 54 -8.73 2.94 10.99
C ALA A 54 -8.35 1.56 11.50
N CYS A 55 -9.36 0.77 11.96
CA CYS A 55 -9.14 -0.66 12.15
C CYS A 55 -8.95 -1.33 10.79
N ASN A 56 -10.02 -1.47 10.01
CA ASN A 56 -9.95 -2.04 8.67
C ASN A 56 -10.55 -1.08 7.65
N ILE A 57 -10.01 -1.08 6.43
CA ILE A 57 -10.52 -0.30 5.30
C ILE A 57 -10.85 -1.26 4.15
N ASN A 58 -12.09 -1.20 3.69
CA ASN A 58 -12.53 -1.83 2.46
C ASN A 58 -13.22 -0.75 1.60
N ALA A 59 -12.58 -0.32 0.54
CA ALA A 59 -13.05 0.76 -0.32
C ALA A 59 -12.73 0.46 -1.79
N LYS A 60 -13.30 1.27 -2.72
CA LYS A 60 -12.92 1.17 -4.12
C LYS A 60 -11.49 1.65 -4.28
N ASP A 61 -11.26 2.96 -4.24
CA ASP A 61 -9.93 3.53 -4.34
C ASP A 61 -9.63 4.40 -3.12
N ILE A 62 -8.38 4.39 -2.68
CA ILE A 62 -7.92 5.20 -1.55
C ILE A 62 -6.85 6.15 -2.04
N LYS A 63 -7.04 7.45 -1.77
CA LYS A 63 -6.03 8.49 -1.98
C LYS A 63 -5.84 9.28 -0.69
N ALA A 64 -4.66 9.14 -0.09
CA ALA A 64 -4.31 9.84 1.13
C ALA A 64 -2.82 10.19 1.14
N ARG A 65 -2.40 11.09 2.05
CA ARG A 65 -0.98 11.27 2.34
C ARG A 65 -0.48 10.05 3.12
N ASP A 66 -1.02 9.85 4.31
CA ASP A 66 -0.61 8.74 5.15
C ASP A 66 -1.81 7.86 5.52
N ILE A 67 -1.59 6.53 5.55
CA ILE A 67 -2.60 5.55 5.92
C ILE A 67 -2.03 4.65 7.01
N LYS A 68 -2.74 4.58 8.14
CA LYS A 68 -2.47 3.65 9.23
C LYS A 68 -3.72 2.83 9.50
N ALA A 69 -3.64 1.53 9.24
CA ALA A 69 -4.76 0.62 9.44
C ALA A 69 -4.27 -0.78 9.84
N HIS A 70 -5.17 -1.61 10.35
CA HIS A 70 -4.87 -3.03 10.57
C HIS A 70 -4.86 -3.77 9.23
N ASP A 71 -5.96 -3.72 8.49
CA ASP A 71 -6.07 -4.31 7.16
C ASP A 71 -6.64 -3.32 6.14
N ILE A 72 -6.11 -3.38 4.91
CA ILE A 72 -6.61 -2.61 3.77
C ILE A 72 -6.99 -3.57 2.64
N ASN A 73 -8.21 -3.42 2.13
CA ASN A 73 -8.68 -4.06 0.91
C ASN A 73 -9.26 -2.98 -0.03
N ALA A 74 -8.60 -2.72 -1.14
CA ALA A 74 -9.02 -1.70 -2.09
C ALA A 74 -8.75 -2.14 -3.53
N HIS A 75 -9.38 -1.45 -4.50
CA HIS A 75 -9.01 -1.63 -5.90
C HIS A 75 -7.64 -0.99 -6.12
N ASP A 76 -7.49 0.31 -5.90
CA ASP A 76 -6.20 0.99 -6.01
C ASP A 76 -5.90 1.86 -4.78
N ILE A 77 -4.61 1.94 -4.43
CA ILE A 77 -4.12 2.76 -3.34
C ILE A 77 -3.08 3.74 -3.87
N ASN A 78 -3.27 5.03 -3.59
CA ASN A 78 -2.30 6.07 -3.86
C ASN A 78 -2.03 6.86 -2.57
N ALA A 79 -0.86 6.66 -1.96
CA ALA A 79 -0.50 7.29 -0.71
C ALA A 79 0.97 7.68 -0.66
N HIS A 80 1.34 8.55 0.27
CA HIS A 80 2.74 8.84 0.58
C HIS A 80 3.30 7.72 1.46
N ASP A 81 2.71 7.49 2.62
CA ASP A 81 3.14 6.45 3.54
C ASP A 81 1.97 5.51 3.91
N ILE A 82 2.25 4.20 3.96
CA ILE A 82 1.30 3.16 4.34
C ILE A 82 1.91 2.32 5.46
N CYS A 83 1.24 2.24 6.61
CA CYS A 83 1.59 1.37 7.73
C CYS A 83 0.41 0.47 8.09
N THR A 84 0.54 -0.85 7.89
CA THR A 84 -0.57 -1.80 8.07
C THR A 84 -0.07 -3.22 8.29
N ASN A 85 -0.91 -4.12 8.79
CA ASN A 85 -0.57 -5.54 8.84
C ASN A 85 -0.78 -6.22 7.49
N ARG A 86 -1.85 -5.87 6.77
CA ARG A 86 -2.16 -6.51 5.50
C ARG A 86 -2.74 -5.56 4.47
N ILE A 87 -2.26 -5.70 3.23
CA ILE A 87 -2.80 -5.02 2.06
C ILE A 87 -3.26 -6.04 1.02
N ILE A 88 -4.47 -5.86 0.49
CA ILE A 88 -4.95 -6.52 -0.71
C ILE A 88 -5.44 -5.43 -1.67
N ALA A 89 -4.75 -5.25 -2.79
CA ALA A 89 -5.12 -4.26 -3.79
C ALA A 89 -4.74 -4.72 -5.21
N ASN A 90 -5.31 -4.10 -6.26
CA ASN A 90 -4.78 -4.30 -7.60
C ASN A 90 -3.47 -3.55 -7.73
N ASP A 91 -3.50 -2.24 -7.64
CA ASP A 91 -2.31 -1.42 -7.83
C ASP A 91 -2.04 -0.56 -6.59
N ILE A 92 -0.77 -0.46 -6.20
CA ILE A 92 -0.31 0.32 -5.06
C ILE A 92 0.76 1.29 -5.54
N TYR A 93 0.53 2.58 -5.31
CA TYR A 93 1.48 3.66 -5.56
C TYR A 93 1.77 4.38 -4.25
N ALA A 94 2.96 4.22 -3.72
CA ALA A 94 3.33 4.86 -2.46
C ALA A 94 4.80 5.30 -2.46
N ARG A 95 5.15 6.20 -1.53
CA ARG A 95 6.56 6.46 -1.24
C ARG A 95 7.11 5.36 -0.35
N ASN A 96 6.50 5.14 0.80
CA ASN A 96 6.91 4.11 1.72
C ASN A 96 5.76 3.16 2.05
N ILE A 97 6.07 1.86 2.12
CA ILE A 97 5.14 0.81 2.54
C ILE A 97 5.79 0.02 3.66
N ASP A 98 5.12 -0.05 4.80
CA ASP A 98 5.45 -0.92 5.93
C ASP A 98 4.25 -1.83 6.21
N SER A 99 4.37 -3.12 5.88
CA SER A 99 3.27 -4.07 5.99
C SER A 99 3.76 -5.50 6.16
N LEU A 100 3.15 -6.26 7.07
CA LEU A 100 3.51 -7.67 7.24
C LEU A 100 3.15 -8.50 6.00
N ASN A 101 2.02 -8.24 5.36
CA ASN A 101 1.57 -8.99 4.19
C ASN A 101 1.04 -8.08 3.09
N ILE A 102 1.55 -8.25 1.87
CA ILE A 102 1.09 -7.51 0.70
C ILE A 102 0.68 -8.49 -0.40
N LYS A 103 -0.54 -8.34 -0.90
CA LYS A 103 -1.01 -9.04 -2.10
C LYS A 103 -1.55 -8.04 -3.11
N SER A 104 -0.89 -7.94 -4.28
CA SER A 104 -1.30 -6.99 -5.32
C SER A 104 -0.98 -7.50 -6.73
N ARG A 105 -1.42 -6.77 -7.74
CA ARG A 105 -0.99 -6.97 -9.12
C ARG A 105 0.28 -6.17 -9.42
N TYR A 106 0.36 -4.94 -8.92
CA TYR A 106 1.49 -4.04 -9.15
C TYR A 106 1.79 -3.19 -7.92
N ILE A 107 3.07 -2.97 -7.66
CA ILE A 107 3.56 -2.05 -6.63
C ILE A 107 4.57 -1.09 -7.26
N ASN A 108 4.38 0.20 -7.04
CA ASN A 108 5.37 1.24 -7.33
C ASN A 108 5.63 2.03 -6.04
N ALA A 109 6.85 1.94 -5.51
CA ALA A 109 7.21 2.61 -4.28
C ALA A 109 8.69 3.05 -4.29
N VAL A 110 9.06 3.99 -3.40
CA VAL A 110 10.48 4.28 -3.15
C VAL A 110 11.04 3.21 -2.23
N ASP A 111 10.40 2.98 -1.09
CA ASP A 111 10.84 1.97 -0.13
C ASP A 111 9.69 1.03 0.25
N ILE A 112 10.00 -0.27 0.32
CA ILE A 112 9.09 -1.32 0.78
C ILE A 112 9.78 -2.07 1.92
N ASN A 113 9.13 -2.12 3.07
CA ASN A 113 9.49 -2.96 4.19
C ASN A 113 8.31 -3.89 4.51
N GLY A 114 8.52 -5.20 4.42
CA GLY A 114 7.42 -6.15 4.55
C GLY A 114 7.83 -7.52 5.07
N GLY A 115 6.86 -8.28 5.54
CA GLY A 115 7.00 -9.70 5.74
C GLY A 115 6.83 -10.42 4.40
N ASP A 116 5.64 -10.94 4.13
CA ASP A 116 5.37 -11.65 2.88
C ASP A 116 4.80 -10.73 1.80
N ILE A 117 5.44 -10.74 0.62
CA ILE A 117 4.98 -9.98 -0.56
C ILE A 117 4.62 -10.95 -1.69
N VAL A 118 3.37 -10.94 -2.12
CA VAL A 118 2.88 -11.71 -3.28
C VAL A 118 2.28 -10.74 -4.29
N THR A 119 2.94 -10.56 -5.44
CA THR A 119 2.51 -9.56 -6.44
C THR A 119 2.81 -10.00 -7.88
N GLY A 120 2.18 -9.35 -8.86
CA GLY A 120 2.58 -9.48 -10.25
C GLY A 120 3.93 -8.81 -10.47
N ASN A 121 3.98 -7.49 -10.36
CA ASN A 121 5.19 -6.72 -10.62
C ASN A 121 5.52 -5.78 -9.47
N ILE A 122 6.82 -5.58 -9.25
CA ILE A 122 7.35 -4.57 -8.33
C ILE A 122 8.26 -3.62 -9.10
N ASP A 123 8.09 -2.32 -8.86
CA ASP A 123 9.01 -1.26 -9.26
C ASP A 123 9.32 -0.40 -8.04
N ALA A 124 10.51 -0.52 -7.47
CA ALA A 124 10.84 0.16 -6.23
C ALA A 124 12.29 0.68 -6.20
N GLY A 125 12.57 1.61 -5.28
CA GLY A 125 13.93 2.04 -4.97
C GLY A 125 14.65 0.98 -4.15
N ASN A 126 14.13 0.70 -2.97
CA ASN A 126 14.63 -0.34 -2.09
C ASN A 126 13.52 -1.28 -1.65
N ILE A 127 13.86 -2.56 -1.46
CA ILE A 127 12.93 -3.58 -0.96
C ILE A 127 13.63 -4.36 0.14
N CYS A 128 12.97 -4.48 1.28
CA CYS A 128 13.35 -5.36 2.39
C CYS A 128 12.12 -6.16 2.81
N ALA A 129 12.17 -7.48 2.73
CA ALA A 129 11.02 -8.33 3.04
C ALA A 129 11.45 -9.67 3.62
N GLU A 130 10.53 -10.41 4.22
CA GLU A 130 10.76 -11.77 4.67
C GLU A 130 10.76 -12.73 3.46
N ASN A 131 9.64 -12.82 2.77
CA ASN A 131 9.52 -13.58 1.54
C ASN A 131 8.93 -12.76 0.41
N ILE A 132 9.41 -12.99 -0.82
CA ILE A 132 8.87 -12.33 -2.01
C ILE A 132 8.54 -13.35 -3.10
N LYS A 133 7.28 -13.27 -3.58
CA LYS A 133 6.83 -13.97 -4.78
C LYS A 133 6.26 -12.97 -5.77
N ALA A 134 6.95 -12.75 -6.89
CA ALA A 134 6.54 -11.81 -7.92
C ALA A 134 6.76 -12.39 -9.33
N LYS A 135 6.15 -11.76 -10.36
CA LYS A 135 6.52 -12.08 -11.75
C LYS A 135 7.79 -11.34 -12.13
N HIS A 136 7.77 -10.02 -12.02
CA HIS A 136 8.90 -9.18 -12.39
C HIS A 136 9.23 -8.21 -11.26
N ILE A 137 10.50 -8.08 -10.95
CA ILE A 137 11.02 -7.21 -9.90
C ILE A 137 12.05 -6.26 -10.53
N ASN A 138 11.75 -4.96 -10.52
CA ASN A 138 12.69 -3.91 -10.87
C ASN A 138 13.00 -3.10 -9.61
N TYR A 139 14.26 -2.90 -9.32
CA TYR A 139 14.66 -2.13 -8.15
C TYR A 139 15.83 -1.20 -8.49
N TYR A 140 15.98 -0.11 -7.73
CA TYR A 140 17.00 0.89 -8.02
C TYR A 140 18.32 0.61 -7.32
N ALA A 141 18.31 0.35 -6.02
CA ALA A 141 19.55 0.27 -5.24
C ALA A 141 19.76 -1.06 -4.52
N ILE A 142 18.91 -1.40 -3.56
CA ILE A 142 19.04 -2.60 -2.72
C ILE A 142 17.75 -3.39 -2.74
N PHE A 143 17.89 -4.69 -2.91
CA PHE A 143 16.81 -5.63 -2.77
C PHE A 143 17.28 -6.79 -1.87
N CYS A 144 16.62 -6.95 -0.73
CA CYS A 144 16.90 -7.97 0.26
C CYS A 144 15.63 -8.73 0.64
N ALA A 145 15.70 -10.06 0.61
CA ALA A 145 14.75 -10.90 1.34
C ALA A 145 15.50 -11.62 2.48
N TYR A 146 14.84 -11.79 3.61
CA TYR A 146 15.40 -12.57 4.71
C TYR A 146 15.39 -14.05 4.37
N GLU A 147 14.29 -14.55 3.81
CA GLU A 147 14.17 -15.94 3.41
C GLU A 147 14.26 -16.11 1.90
N ASN A 148 13.13 -16.13 1.19
CA ASN A 148 13.14 -16.56 -0.20
C ASN A 148 12.64 -15.48 -1.17
N ILE A 149 13.22 -15.49 -2.38
CA ILE A 149 12.78 -14.73 -3.53
C ILE A 149 12.40 -15.71 -4.63
N LYS A 150 11.17 -15.64 -5.11
CA LYS A 150 10.70 -16.41 -6.27
C LYS A 150 10.12 -15.47 -7.32
N CYS A 151 10.73 -15.42 -8.51
CA CYS A 151 10.28 -14.52 -9.58
C CYS A 151 10.62 -15.06 -10.97
N LYS A 152 10.06 -14.45 -12.02
CA LYS A 152 10.45 -14.70 -13.42
C LYS A 152 11.61 -13.83 -13.87
N SER A 153 11.71 -12.63 -13.36
CA SER A 153 12.86 -11.76 -13.59
C SER A 153 13.13 -10.83 -12.42
N ILE A 154 14.40 -10.51 -12.24
CA ILE A 154 14.89 -9.57 -11.24
C ILE A 154 15.95 -8.69 -11.86
N GLU A 155 15.71 -7.37 -11.87
CA GLU A 155 16.59 -6.40 -12.52
C GLU A 155 16.89 -5.20 -11.63
N GLY A 156 18.17 -4.97 -11.39
CA GLY A 156 18.68 -3.79 -10.72
C GLY A 156 19.02 -2.68 -11.70
N ARG A 157 18.44 -1.49 -11.55
CA ARG A 157 18.62 -0.35 -12.47
C ARG A 157 19.97 0.37 -12.34
N ARG A 158 20.66 0.22 -11.21
CA ARG A 158 21.98 0.79 -11.02
C ARG A 158 23.08 -0.20 -11.39
N LYS A 159 24.20 0.29 -11.89
CA LYS A 159 25.38 -0.52 -12.24
C LYS A 159 25.87 -1.42 -11.09
N ASN A 160 25.69 -0.99 -9.84
CA ASN A 160 26.10 -1.71 -8.63
C ASN A 160 24.90 -2.18 -7.80
N ALA A 161 23.71 -2.31 -8.39
CA ALA A 161 22.54 -2.85 -7.73
C ALA A 161 22.82 -4.29 -7.29
N LYS A 162 22.39 -4.63 -6.07
CA LYS A 162 22.57 -5.96 -5.48
C LYS A 162 21.24 -6.48 -4.96
N HIS A 163 21.00 -7.76 -5.18
CA HIS A 163 19.90 -8.49 -4.57
C HIS A 163 20.41 -9.76 -3.90
N PHE A 164 19.83 -10.11 -2.77
CA PHE A 164 20.23 -11.26 -2.00
C PHE A 164 19.10 -11.79 -1.12
N ALA A 165 19.09 -13.09 -0.89
CA ALA A 165 18.35 -13.75 0.16
C ALA A 165 19.33 -14.11 1.27
N LEU A 166 19.03 -13.76 2.53
CA LEU A 166 19.97 -13.92 3.65
C LEU A 166 20.07 -15.38 4.10
N ASP A 167 18.92 -15.98 4.43
CA ASP A 167 18.84 -17.34 4.99
C ASP A 167 18.21 -18.34 4.02
N GLY A 168 17.77 -17.90 2.86
CA GLY A 168 17.10 -18.72 1.86
C GLY A 168 17.74 -18.63 0.48
N LYS A 169 16.92 -18.70 -0.56
CA LYS A 169 17.41 -18.74 -1.95
C LYS A 169 16.63 -17.80 -2.88
N ILE A 170 17.28 -17.49 -3.98
CA ILE A 170 16.68 -16.77 -5.11
C ILE A 170 16.38 -17.79 -6.19
N GLU A 171 15.10 -17.96 -6.51
CA GLU A 171 14.61 -18.79 -7.60
C GLU A 171 14.10 -17.87 -8.72
N VAL A 172 14.82 -17.86 -9.83
CA VAL A 172 14.36 -17.20 -11.06
C VAL A 172 13.84 -18.29 -12.00
N GLU A 173 12.52 -18.29 -12.22
CA GLU A 173 11.88 -19.25 -13.11
C GLU A 173 12.25 -18.90 -14.56
N GLU A 174 12.89 -19.82 -15.29
CA GLU A 174 13.13 -19.65 -16.73
C GLU A 174 11.78 -19.60 -17.46
N ASN A 175 11.66 -18.70 -18.44
CA ASN A 175 10.47 -18.65 -19.30
C ASN A 175 10.47 -19.90 -20.20
N ASP A 176 9.46 -20.74 -20.03
CA ASP A 176 9.11 -21.72 -21.06
C ASP A 176 8.53 -21.05 -22.30
#